data_f1f65f483aae4f9423b946047fbf12c8
#
_entry.id   f1f65f483aae4f9423b946047fbf12c8
#
_cell.length_a   1.000
_cell.length_b   1.000
_cell.length_c   1.000
_cell.angle_alpha   90.00
_cell.angle_beta   90.00
_cell.angle_gamma   90.00
#
_symmetry.space_group_name_H-M   'P 1'
#
loop_
_entity.id
_entity.type
_entity.pdbx_description
1 polymer ?
#
loop_
_entity_poly.entity_id
_entity_poly.type
_entity_poly.pdbx_seq_one_letter_code
_entity_poly.pdbx_strand_id
1 'polypeptide(L)'
;MTYREVLEYLDARPPRGERRGLERMRLLMHKLGDPQRSLRFVHIAGTSGKGSTAAMTERMLRACGYRTGLFVSPHTFDFRERIQLDGVMADKALLAETLTEMRPALDALDAMGDPAAAFETMTALALCVFARKKPDLVVLEVGIGGLLDSTNIIDPPEVAAVCAISVEHTNLLGKTIPEIAAQKCGII
;
A
#
# COMPACT_ATOMS: atom_id res chain seq x y z
N MET A 1 -20.01 -2.96 7.60
CA MET A 1 -19.74 -4.13 6.70
C MET A 1 -19.21 -5.29 7.52
N THR A 2 -19.45 -6.52 7.10
CA THR A 2 -18.74 -7.72 7.57
C THR A 2 -17.40 -7.85 6.86
N TYR A 3 -16.46 -8.63 7.39
CA TYR A 3 -15.18 -8.91 6.73
C TYR A 3 -15.36 -9.61 5.36
N ARG A 4 -16.38 -10.44 5.19
CA ARG A 4 -16.70 -11.05 3.91
C ARG A 4 -17.08 -10.00 2.87
N GLU A 5 -17.92 -9.05 3.23
CA GLU A 5 -18.29 -7.92 2.36
C GLU A 5 -17.09 -7.02 2.03
N VAL A 6 -16.08 -6.92 2.93
CA VAL A 6 -14.81 -6.24 2.60
C VAL A 6 -14.10 -6.92 1.43
N LEU A 7 -13.96 -8.25 1.47
CA LEU A 7 -13.30 -8.99 0.40
C LEU A 7 -14.07 -8.87 -0.92
N GLU A 8 -15.38 -9.07 -0.88
CA GLU A 8 -16.28 -8.94 -2.04
C GLU A 8 -16.19 -7.52 -2.65
N TYR A 9 -16.13 -6.50 -1.80
CA TYR A 9 -16.00 -5.10 -2.24
C TYR A 9 -14.65 -4.84 -2.93
N LEU A 10 -13.55 -5.34 -2.36
CA LEU A 10 -12.21 -5.18 -2.93
C LEU A 10 -12.06 -5.93 -4.25
N ASP A 11 -12.62 -7.13 -4.36
CA ASP A 11 -12.61 -7.96 -5.57
C ASP A 11 -13.46 -7.33 -6.70
N ALA A 12 -14.52 -6.63 -6.34
CA ALA A 12 -15.36 -5.91 -7.31
C ALA A 12 -14.75 -4.61 -7.82
N ARG A 13 -13.67 -4.09 -7.19
CA ARG A 13 -13.01 -2.86 -7.65
C ARG A 13 -12.30 -3.08 -8.99
N PRO A 14 -12.29 -2.09 -9.87
CA PRO A 14 -11.64 -2.21 -11.16
C PRO A 14 -10.13 -2.45 -10.99
N PRO A 15 -9.48 -3.12 -11.96
CA PRO A 15 -8.03 -3.11 -12.05
C PRO A 15 -7.54 -1.67 -12.27
N ARG A 16 -6.25 -1.40 -12.05
CA ARG A 16 -5.68 -0.05 -12.18
C ARG A 16 -5.96 0.63 -13.53
N GLY A 17 -6.22 -0.15 -14.59
CA GLY A 17 -6.44 0.35 -15.94
C GLY A 17 -5.17 0.97 -16.55
N GLU A 18 -5.35 1.72 -17.64
CA GLU A 18 -4.26 2.40 -18.35
C GLU A 18 -3.86 3.74 -17.70
N ARG A 19 -4.69 4.26 -16.79
CA ARG A 19 -4.43 5.55 -16.14
C ARG A 19 -3.20 5.47 -15.25
N ARG A 20 -2.16 6.17 -15.65
CA ARG A 20 -0.90 6.30 -14.91
C ARG A 20 -0.93 7.60 -14.13
N GLY A 21 -0.51 7.55 -12.87
CA GLY A 21 -0.43 8.73 -12.01
C GLY A 21 -0.95 8.45 -10.61
N LEU A 22 -0.76 9.41 -9.73
CA LEU A 22 -1.19 9.35 -8.33
C LEU A 22 -2.38 10.26 -8.03
N GLU A 23 -2.94 10.94 -9.04
CA GLU A 23 -3.98 11.97 -8.85
C GLU A 23 -5.21 11.40 -8.16
N ARG A 24 -5.69 10.24 -8.62
CA ARG A 24 -6.84 9.57 -8.01
C ARG A 24 -6.53 9.13 -6.58
N MET A 25 -5.35 8.55 -6.36
CA MET A 25 -4.92 8.15 -5.02
C MET A 25 -4.79 9.37 -4.09
N ARG A 26 -4.23 10.50 -4.57
CA ARG A 26 -4.17 11.75 -3.80
C ARG A 26 -5.55 12.27 -3.45
N LEU A 27 -6.47 12.25 -4.40
CA LEU A 27 -7.85 12.68 -4.16
C LEU A 27 -8.56 11.80 -3.13
N LEU A 28 -8.38 10.46 -3.23
CA LEU A 28 -8.91 9.52 -2.26
C LEU A 28 -8.35 9.81 -0.85
N MET A 29 -7.02 9.90 -0.73
CA MET A 29 -6.38 10.15 0.57
C MET A 29 -6.81 11.49 1.16
N HIS A 30 -6.91 12.54 0.34
CA HIS A 30 -7.40 13.84 0.78
C HIS A 30 -8.84 13.77 1.31
N LYS A 31 -9.74 13.04 0.63
CA LYS A 31 -11.12 12.80 1.12
C LYS A 31 -11.16 12.01 2.42
N LEU A 32 -10.13 11.22 2.71
CA LEU A 32 -9.97 10.45 3.95
C LEU A 32 -9.23 11.24 5.04
N GLY A 33 -8.88 12.51 4.81
CA GLY A 33 -8.20 13.37 5.77
C GLY A 33 -6.69 13.18 5.83
N ASP A 34 -6.09 12.70 4.75
CA ASP A 34 -4.63 12.49 4.58
C ASP A 34 -3.98 11.67 5.72
N PRO A 35 -4.53 10.50 6.09
CA PRO A 35 -4.07 9.71 7.23
C PRO A 35 -2.59 9.31 7.15
N GLN A 36 -2.02 9.18 5.95
CA GLN A 36 -0.61 8.84 5.73
C GLN A 36 0.36 9.88 6.32
N ARG A 37 -0.05 11.15 6.43
CA ARG A 37 0.81 12.22 6.96
C ARG A 37 1.12 12.09 8.45
N SER A 38 0.36 11.29 9.16
CA SER A 38 0.59 11.00 10.58
C SER A 38 1.53 9.83 10.82
N LEU A 39 2.05 9.20 9.78
CA LEU A 39 2.81 7.97 9.83
C LEU A 39 4.25 8.17 9.35
N ARG A 40 5.15 7.31 9.82
CA ARG A 40 6.56 7.27 9.42
C ARG A 40 6.82 5.95 8.69
N PHE A 41 7.61 5.97 7.62
CA PHE A 41 7.71 4.84 6.72
C PHE A 41 9.13 4.35 6.49
N VAL A 42 9.28 3.03 6.33
CA VAL A 42 10.34 2.38 5.58
C VAL A 42 9.70 1.89 4.29
N HIS A 43 10.08 2.45 3.14
CA HIS A 43 9.47 2.18 1.85
C HIS A 43 10.37 1.28 1.00
N ILE A 44 9.86 0.17 0.49
CA ILE A 44 10.66 -0.88 -0.14
C ILE A 44 10.17 -1.18 -1.55
N ALA A 45 11.03 -0.91 -2.55
CA ALA A 45 10.82 -1.25 -3.95
C ALA A 45 11.79 -2.36 -4.41
N GLY A 46 11.61 -2.85 -5.63
CA GLY A 46 12.48 -3.86 -6.26
C GLY A 46 11.69 -4.79 -7.18
N THR A 47 12.38 -5.60 -7.96
CA THR A 47 11.77 -6.69 -8.72
C THR A 47 11.56 -7.90 -7.80
N SER A 48 12.62 -8.39 -7.19
CA SER A 48 12.58 -9.56 -6.30
C SER A 48 13.03 -9.19 -4.90
N GLY A 49 12.52 -9.91 -3.90
CA GLY A 49 12.94 -9.78 -2.50
C GLY A 49 12.25 -8.69 -1.71
N LYS A 50 11.35 -7.89 -2.29
CA LYS A 50 10.61 -6.82 -1.59
C LYS A 50 9.91 -7.33 -0.31
N GLY A 51 9.00 -8.29 -0.47
CA GLY A 51 8.22 -8.85 0.65
C GLY A 51 9.10 -9.49 1.73
N SER A 52 10.14 -10.24 1.32
CA SER A 52 11.09 -10.83 2.28
C SER A 52 11.86 -9.75 3.04
N THR A 53 12.34 -8.71 2.35
CA THR A 53 13.01 -7.57 2.97
C THR A 53 12.06 -6.83 3.91
N ALA A 54 10.81 -6.59 3.48
CA ALA A 54 9.81 -5.94 4.31
C ALA A 54 9.52 -6.73 5.59
N ALA A 55 9.28 -8.03 5.48
CA ALA A 55 9.01 -8.89 6.64
C ALA A 55 10.20 -8.97 7.61
N MET A 56 11.43 -9.09 7.08
CA MET A 56 12.64 -9.09 7.92
C MET A 56 12.86 -7.74 8.59
N THR A 57 12.68 -6.64 7.88
CA THR A 57 12.81 -5.28 8.43
C THR A 57 11.79 -5.03 9.54
N GLU A 58 10.51 -5.39 9.32
CA GLU A 58 9.48 -5.31 10.35
C GLU A 58 9.88 -6.10 11.60
N ARG A 59 10.31 -7.34 11.41
CA ARG A 59 10.71 -8.20 12.51
C ARG A 59 11.89 -7.64 13.32
N MET A 60 12.89 -7.06 12.65
CA MET A 60 14.03 -6.40 13.29
C MET A 60 13.59 -5.16 14.08
N LEU A 61 12.78 -4.29 13.49
CA LEU A 61 12.24 -3.10 14.17
C LEU A 61 11.45 -3.47 15.42
N ARG A 62 10.59 -4.49 15.33
CA ARG A 62 9.84 -5.00 16.47
C ARG A 62 10.75 -5.60 17.55
N ALA A 63 11.80 -6.31 17.17
CA ALA A 63 12.80 -6.82 18.13
C ALA A 63 13.57 -5.69 18.83
N CYS A 64 13.68 -4.52 18.20
CA CYS A 64 14.24 -3.30 18.81
C CYS A 64 13.21 -2.52 19.66
N GLY A 65 11.99 -3.03 19.83
CA GLY A 65 10.97 -2.45 20.72
C GLY A 65 10.03 -1.45 20.06
N TYR A 66 10.10 -1.26 18.71
CA TYR A 66 9.15 -0.42 18.00
C TYR A 66 7.80 -1.15 17.80
N ARG A 67 6.71 -0.40 17.90
CA ARG A 67 5.40 -0.84 17.38
C ARG A 67 5.42 -0.68 15.87
N THR A 68 5.00 -1.70 15.16
CA THR A 68 5.19 -1.77 13.72
C THR A 68 3.88 -1.96 12.97
N GLY A 69 3.79 -1.34 11.80
CA GLY A 69 2.87 -1.69 10.74
C GLY A 69 3.61 -2.38 9.61
N LEU A 70 3.01 -3.33 8.94
CA LEU A 70 3.54 -3.97 7.75
C LEU A 70 2.48 -4.03 6.66
N PHE A 71 2.81 -3.52 5.47
CA PHE A 71 2.01 -3.69 4.26
C PHE A 71 2.83 -4.44 3.22
N VAL A 72 2.31 -5.58 2.76
CA VAL A 72 2.95 -6.44 1.76
C VAL A 72 1.96 -6.91 0.70
N SER A 73 2.45 -7.31 -0.48
CA SER A 73 1.64 -7.84 -1.57
C SER A 73 2.44 -8.77 -2.49
N PRO A 74 1.79 -9.83 -3.04
CA PRO A 74 0.44 -10.31 -2.72
C PRO A 74 0.36 -11.05 -1.38
N HIS A 75 -0.83 -11.44 -0.95
CA HIS A 75 -1.00 -12.45 0.10
C HIS A 75 -0.94 -13.87 -0.48
N THR A 76 -0.72 -14.86 0.38
CA THR A 76 -0.63 -16.28 -0.02
C THR A 76 -1.92 -17.04 0.32
N PHE A 77 -2.43 -16.89 1.53
CA PHE A 77 -3.60 -17.65 2.01
C PHE A 77 -4.71 -16.74 2.54
N ASP A 78 -4.38 -15.68 3.27
CA ASP A 78 -5.36 -14.80 3.91
C ASP A 78 -5.07 -13.35 3.49
N PHE A 79 -6.10 -12.64 3.05
CA PHE A 79 -5.99 -11.22 2.67
C PHE A 79 -5.28 -10.38 3.75
N ARG A 80 -5.49 -10.70 5.02
CA ARG A 80 -4.93 -9.96 6.17
C ARG A 80 -3.42 -10.05 6.29
N GLU A 81 -2.77 -11.00 5.57
CA GLU A 81 -1.30 -11.03 5.46
C GLU A 81 -0.75 -9.72 4.93
N ARG A 82 -1.56 -9.01 4.11
CA ARG A 82 -1.18 -7.71 3.53
C ARG A 82 -1.10 -6.58 4.54
N ILE A 83 -1.80 -6.68 5.67
CA ILE A 83 -1.91 -5.62 6.68
C ILE A 83 -1.68 -6.23 8.05
N GLN A 84 -0.52 -5.97 8.62
CA GLN A 84 -0.15 -6.51 9.91
C GLN A 84 0.22 -5.38 10.89
N LEU A 85 -0.02 -5.62 12.16
CA LEU A 85 0.30 -4.74 13.28
C LEU A 85 1.08 -5.57 14.31
N ASP A 86 2.29 -5.14 14.63
CA ASP A 86 3.17 -5.84 15.57
C ASP A 86 3.36 -7.34 15.24
N GLY A 87 3.48 -7.65 13.93
CA GLY A 87 3.64 -9.01 13.41
C GLY A 87 2.37 -9.88 13.46
N VAL A 88 1.22 -9.30 13.75
CA VAL A 88 -0.08 -9.99 13.78
C VAL A 88 -0.98 -9.43 12.67
N MET A 89 -1.64 -10.31 11.94
CA MET A 89 -2.61 -9.90 10.91
C MET A 89 -3.69 -9.01 11.52
N ALA A 90 -4.05 -7.94 10.83
CA ALA A 90 -5.09 -7.02 11.25
C ALA A 90 -6.41 -7.75 11.55
N ASP A 91 -7.10 -7.34 12.60
CA ASP A 91 -8.38 -7.91 13.00
C ASP A 91 -9.44 -7.71 11.90
N LYS A 92 -10.29 -8.71 11.70
CA LYS A 92 -11.35 -8.69 10.68
C LYS A 92 -12.36 -7.57 10.91
N ALA A 93 -12.70 -7.31 12.19
CA ALA A 93 -13.62 -6.24 12.54
C ALA A 93 -12.99 -4.88 12.26
N LEU A 94 -11.70 -4.69 12.59
CA LEU A 94 -10.96 -3.46 12.30
C LEU A 94 -10.95 -3.13 10.80
N LEU A 95 -10.70 -4.12 9.94
CA LEU A 95 -10.75 -3.94 8.49
C LEU A 95 -12.16 -3.56 8.02
N ALA A 96 -13.18 -4.24 8.55
CA ALA A 96 -14.57 -4.00 8.21
C ALA A 96 -15.05 -2.60 8.63
N GLU A 97 -14.74 -2.18 9.83
CA GLU A 97 -15.04 -0.84 10.33
C GLU A 97 -14.34 0.23 9.50
N THR A 98 -13.03 0.07 9.29
CA THR A 98 -12.23 1.04 8.54
C THR A 98 -12.74 1.19 7.10
N LEU A 99 -13.00 0.09 6.38
CA LEU A 99 -13.53 0.18 5.02
C LEU A 99 -14.95 0.79 5.00
N THR A 100 -15.78 0.50 6.02
CA THR A 100 -17.11 1.12 6.14
C THR A 100 -17.00 2.63 6.27
N GLU A 101 -16.05 3.13 7.04
CA GLU A 101 -15.80 4.58 7.18
C GLU A 101 -15.22 5.21 5.90
N MET A 102 -14.48 4.44 5.11
CA MET A 102 -13.93 4.91 3.83
C MET A 102 -14.99 5.00 2.71
N ARG A 103 -16.12 4.28 2.84
CA ARG A 103 -17.14 4.17 1.79
C ARG A 103 -17.59 5.51 1.21
N PRO A 104 -17.91 6.55 1.99
CA PRO A 104 -18.33 7.84 1.41
C PRO A 104 -17.30 8.46 0.48
N ALA A 105 -15.99 8.32 0.78
CA ALA A 105 -14.92 8.82 -0.07
C ALA A 105 -14.78 8.00 -1.36
N LEU A 106 -14.92 6.68 -1.26
CA LEU A 106 -14.87 5.77 -2.42
C LEU A 106 -16.09 5.97 -3.33
N ASP A 107 -17.29 6.04 -2.76
CA ASP A 107 -18.53 6.27 -3.50
C ASP A 107 -18.52 7.65 -4.21
N ALA A 108 -17.84 8.65 -3.62
CA ALA A 108 -17.67 9.96 -4.27
C ALA A 108 -16.77 9.86 -5.52
N LEU A 109 -15.71 9.03 -5.51
CA LEU A 109 -14.90 8.80 -6.71
C LEU A 109 -15.69 8.02 -7.77
N ASP A 110 -16.49 7.04 -7.35
CA ASP A 110 -17.35 6.25 -8.22
C ASP A 110 -18.36 7.16 -8.94
N ALA A 111 -18.97 8.09 -8.21
CA ALA A 111 -19.91 9.07 -8.76
C ALA A 111 -19.25 10.06 -9.75
N MET A 112 -17.94 10.29 -9.63
CA MET A 112 -17.16 11.10 -10.58
C MET A 112 -16.76 10.31 -11.84
N GLY A 113 -17.10 9.02 -11.94
CA GLY A 113 -16.71 8.15 -13.04
C GLY A 113 -15.23 7.75 -13.01
N ASP A 114 -14.55 7.93 -11.87
CA ASP A 114 -13.13 7.58 -11.70
C ASP A 114 -12.94 6.69 -10.46
N PRO A 115 -13.48 5.46 -10.46
CA PRO A 115 -13.45 4.57 -9.31
C PRO A 115 -12.02 4.20 -8.92
N ALA A 116 -11.74 4.23 -7.62
CA ALA A 116 -10.45 3.78 -7.11
C ALA A 116 -10.21 2.30 -7.46
N ALA A 117 -9.01 1.99 -7.97
CA ALA A 117 -8.63 0.62 -8.31
C ALA A 117 -8.49 -0.26 -7.06
N ALA A 118 -8.56 -1.58 -7.24
CA ALA A 118 -8.44 -2.53 -6.13
C ALA A 118 -7.18 -2.27 -5.27
N PHE A 119 -6.01 -2.11 -5.89
CA PHE A 119 -4.77 -1.88 -5.14
C PHE A 119 -4.73 -0.50 -4.47
N GLU A 120 -5.30 0.55 -5.08
CA GLU A 120 -5.44 1.87 -4.45
C GLU A 120 -6.35 1.79 -3.21
N THR A 121 -7.47 1.08 -3.33
CA THR A 121 -8.40 0.86 -2.21
C THR A 121 -7.73 0.08 -1.07
N MET A 122 -6.97 -0.98 -1.39
CA MET A 122 -6.22 -1.77 -0.41
C MET A 122 -5.13 -0.94 0.28
N THR A 123 -4.38 -0.13 -0.48
CA THR A 123 -3.36 0.77 0.07
C THR A 123 -3.98 1.82 0.99
N ALA A 124 -5.07 2.45 0.58
CA ALA A 124 -5.79 3.42 1.41
C ALA A 124 -6.33 2.76 2.69
N LEU A 125 -6.91 1.55 2.60
CA LEU A 125 -7.37 0.79 3.77
C LEU A 125 -6.22 0.54 4.76
N ALA A 126 -5.07 0.10 4.27
CA ALA A 126 -3.90 -0.14 5.12
C ALA A 126 -3.45 1.15 5.82
N LEU A 127 -3.32 2.26 5.09
CA LEU A 127 -2.92 3.56 5.65
C LEU A 127 -3.92 4.08 6.69
N CYS A 128 -5.22 3.92 6.47
CA CYS A 128 -6.25 4.25 7.46
C CYS A 128 -6.16 3.37 8.72
N VAL A 129 -5.93 2.07 8.55
CA VAL A 129 -5.73 1.14 9.68
C VAL A 129 -4.50 1.54 10.49
N PHE A 130 -3.38 1.84 9.84
CA PHE A 130 -2.15 2.26 10.51
C PHE A 130 -2.32 3.62 11.22
N ALA A 131 -2.94 4.60 10.58
CA ALA A 131 -3.21 5.90 11.23
C ALA A 131 -4.09 5.76 12.48
N ARG A 132 -5.06 4.85 12.47
CA ARG A 132 -5.90 4.54 13.64
C ARG A 132 -5.11 3.85 14.76
N LYS A 133 -4.19 2.94 14.42
CA LYS A 133 -3.40 2.15 15.39
C LYS A 133 -2.11 2.82 15.83
N LYS A 134 -1.61 3.80 15.07
CA LYS A 134 -0.44 4.63 15.38
C LYS A 134 0.82 3.82 15.70
N PRO A 135 1.28 2.94 14.78
CA PRO A 135 2.58 2.30 14.94
C PRO A 135 3.68 3.37 14.92
N ASP A 136 4.84 3.05 15.49
CA ASP A 136 5.99 3.96 15.47
C ASP A 136 6.63 4.04 14.07
N LEU A 137 6.58 2.93 13.32
CA LEU A 137 7.06 2.80 11.94
C LEU A 137 6.16 1.86 11.13
N VAL A 138 5.94 2.21 9.88
CA VAL A 138 5.27 1.35 8.89
C VAL A 138 6.29 0.88 7.85
N VAL A 139 6.45 -0.42 7.69
CA VAL A 139 7.20 -0.99 6.58
C VAL A 139 6.23 -1.21 5.43
N LEU A 140 6.46 -0.52 4.32
CA LEU A 140 5.55 -0.40 3.19
C LEU A 140 6.20 -0.99 1.93
N GLU A 141 5.67 -2.11 1.43
CA GLU A 141 6.10 -2.71 0.18
C GLU A 141 5.41 -2.07 -1.01
N VAL A 142 6.18 -1.68 -2.02
CA VAL A 142 5.67 -1.22 -3.32
C VAL A 142 5.00 -2.37 -4.08
N GLY A 143 3.84 -2.11 -4.66
CA GLY A 143 3.15 -3.10 -5.50
C GLY A 143 3.89 -3.32 -6.83
N ILE A 144 3.96 -2.28 -7.66
CA ILE A 144 4.62 -2.34 -8.97
C ILE A 144 5.37 -1.03 -9.25
N GLY A 145 6.62 -1.14 -9.67
CA GLY A 145 7.45 0.03 -9.99
C GLY A 145 7.93 0.75 -8.74
N GLY A 146 7.43 1.94 -8.50
CA GLY A 146 7.75 2.81 -7.38
C GLY A 146 7.19 4.21 -7.60
N LEU A 147 7.73 4.97 -8.55
CA LEU A 147 7.40 6.38 -8.83
C LEU A 147 5.89 6.66 -8.87
N LEU A 148 5.13 5.80 -9.56
CA LEU A 148 3.68 5.94 -9.75
C LEU A 148 2.89 4.86 -9.01
N ASP A 149 3.50 4.14 -8.07
CA ASP A 149 2.80 3.15 -7.26
C ASP A 149 1.90 3.84 -6.23
N SER A 150 0.76 3.22 -5.92
CA SER A 150 -0.21 3.78 -4.95
C SER A 150 0.42 3.99 -3.56
N THR A 151 1.46 3.23 -3.23
CA THR A 151 2.18 3.39 -1.96
C THR A 151 3.04 4.66 -1.92
N ASN A 152 3.38 5.25 -3.08
CA ASN A 152 4.19 6.47 -3.18
C ASN A 152 3.37 7.76 -2.99
N ILE A 153 2.29 7.66 -2.20
CA ILE A 153 1.44 8.77 -1.77
C ILE A 153 1.91 9.38 -0.45
N ILE A 154 2.92 8.81 0.14
CA ILE A 154 3.48 9.21 1.43
C ILE A 154 4.43 10.40 1.28
N ASP A 155 4.65 11.12 2.37
CA ASP A 155 5.78 12.06 2.47
C ASP A 155 7.11 11.29 2.42
N PRO A 156 8.27 11.95 2.20
CA PRO A 156 9.55 11.28 2.15
C PRO A 156 9.74 10.28 3.30
N PRO A 157 10.04 9.00 3.02
CA PRO A 157 10.16 7.99 4.06
C PRO A 157 11.43 8.19 4.89
N GLU A 158 11.48 7.63 6.10
CA GLU A 158 12.69 7.59 6.92
C GLU A 158 13.81 6.82 6.21
N VAL A 159 13.42 5.76 5.49
CA VAL A 159 14.31 4.94 4.68
C VAL A 159 13.57 4.52 3.41
N ALA A 160 14.19 4.76 2.26
CA ALA A 160 13.81 4.14 1.00
C ALA A 160 14.82 3.05 0.64
N ALA A 161 14.35 1.84 0.35
CA ALA A 161 15.19 0.71 -0.02
C ALA A 161 14.77 0.13 -1.37
N VAL A 162 15.75 -0.12 -2.25
CA VAL A 162 15.51 -0.77 -3.53
C VAL A 162 16.24 -2.11 -3.54
N CYS A 163 15.46 -3.19 -3.58
CA CYS A 163 15.97 -4.56 -3.69
C CYS A 163 16.48 -4.84 -5.12
N ALA A 164 16.79 -6.10 -5.41
CA ALA A 164 17.27 -6.53 -6.72
C ALA A 164 16.36 -6.06 -7.86
N ILE A 165 16.96 -5.55 -8.93
CA ILE A 165 16.29 -5.08 -10.15
C ILE A 165 16.57 -6.06 -11.29
N SER A 166 15.50 -6.47 -11.98
CA SER A 166 15.57 -7.25 -13.19
C SER A 166 14.48 -6.81 -14.17
N VAL A 167 14.48 -7.35 -15.38
CA VAL A 167 13.47 -7.05 -16.39
C VAL A 167 12.13 -7.67 -15.97
N GLU A 168 11.14 -6.81 -15.72
CA GLU A 168 9.78 -7.19 -15.40
C GLU A 168 8.79 -6.09 -15.82
N HIS A 169 7.52 -6.42 -15.94
CA HIS A 169 6.45 -5.45 -16.22
C HIS A 169 6.79 -4.46 -17.34
N THR A 170 7.41 -4.94 -18.42
CA THR A 170 7.98 -4.10 -19.50
C THR A 170 6.96 -3.21 -20.19
N ASN A 171 5.68 -3.58 -20.16
CA ASN A 171 4.58 -2.76 -20.69
C ASN A 171 4.27 -1.53 -19.79
N LEU A 172 4.73 -1.54 -18.53
CA LEU A 172 4.44 -0.49 -17.55
C LEU A 172 5.69 0.31 -17.16
N LEU A 173 6.82 -0.37 -16.97
CA LEU A 173 8.01 0.21 -16.33
C LEU A 173 9.11 0.60 -17.31
N GLY A 174 9.02 0.15 -18.57
CA GLY A 174 10.05 0.32 -19.58
C GLY A 174 10.69 -1.00 -20.02
N LYS A 175 11.46 -0.96 -21.08
CA LYS A 175 12.01 -2.15 -21.74
C LYS A 175 13.43 -2.49 -21.29
N THR A 176 14.09 -1.58 -20.60
CA THR A 176 15.49 -1.68 -20.19
C THR A 176 15.64 -1.60 -18.67
N ILE A 177 16.73 -2.16 -18.15
CA ILE A 177 17.07 -2.09 -16.72
C ILE A 177 17.14 -0.63 -16.21
N PRO A 178 17.78 0.33 -16.92
CA PRO A 178 17.77 1.72 -16.48
C PRO A 178 16.38 2.34 -16.37
N GLU A 179 15.47 2.09 -17.32
CA GLU A 179 14.10 2.58 -17.27
C GLU A 179 13.34 2.00 -16.06
N ILE A 180 13.46 0.69 -15.83
CA ILE A 180 12.84 0.01 -14.70
C ILE A 180 13.43 0.51 -13.38
N ALA A 181 14.74 0.72 -13.32
CA ALA A 181 15.42 1.27 -12.16
C ALA A 181 14.92 2.68 -11.84
N ALA A 182 14.78 3.55 -12.84
CA ALA A 182 14.24 4.90 -12.66
C ALA A 182 12.82 4.88 -12.04
N GLN A 183 11.96 3.95 -12.50
CA GLN A 183 10.62 3.78 -11.91
C GLN A 183 10.68 3.32 -10.45
N LYS A 184 11.59 2.39 -10.12
CA LYS A 184 11.72 1.85 -8.77
C LYS A 184 12.36 2.84 -7.81
N CYS A 185 13.38 3.55 -8.25
CA CYS A 185 14.06 4.58 -7.47
C CYS A 185 13.20 5.85 -7.24
N GLY A 186 12.07 5.98 -7.92
CA GLY A 186 11.13 7.08 -7.70
C GLY A 186 10.47 7.11 -6.32
N ILE A 187 10.86 6.22 -5.40
CA ILE A 187 10.44 6.21 -3.98
C ILE A 187 11.45 6.94 -3.07
N ILE A 188 12.60 7.40 -3.62
CA ILE A 188 13.70 8.06 -2.89
C ILE A 188 13.48 9.56 -2.86
#